data_22cb134b488de0a7d8e3eaedfa18b259
#
_entry.id   22cb134b488de0a7d8e3eaedfa18b259
#
_cell.length_a   1.000
_cell.length_b   1.000
_cell.length_c   1.000
_cell.angle_alpha   90.00
_cell.angle_beta   90.00
_cell.angle_gamma   90.00
#
_symmetry.space_group_name_H-M   'P 1'
#
loop_
_entity.id
_entity.type
_entity.pdbx_description
1 polymer ?
#
loop_
_entity_poly.entity_id
_entity_poly.type
_entity_poly.pdbx_seq_one_letter_code
_entity_poly.pdbx_strand_id
1 'polypeptide(L)'
;MDCIFCKIVNGEIPSKKLYEDDNVRVIMDVYPKVDGHSLIIPKKHITDFTEISDEELANVNKVAKLVGLSIMKKLGANALTKAVNYGDSQAVKHFHMHLLPDYTIKEKSDRSIDEIYEIIK
;
A
#
# COMPACT_ATOMS: atom_id res chain seq x y z
N MET A 1 -9.40 2.06 19.99
CA MET A 1 -8.81 3.04 19.07
C MET A 1 -9.51 2.93 17.72
N ASP A 2 -10.05 4.04 17.24
CA ASP A 2 -10.80 4.06 15.99
C ASP A 2 -9.88 4.29 14.78
N CYS A 3 -9.00 3.34 14.54
CA CYS A 3 -8.12 3.40 13.38
C CYS A 3 -8.58 2.38 12.33
N ILE A 4 -8.97 2.87 11.16
CA ILE A 4 -9.45 1.99 10.09
C ILE A 4 -8.38 0.98 9.66
N PHE A 5 -7.10 1.39 9.65
CA PHE A 5 -6.02 0.47 9.27
C PHE A 5 -5.75 -0.57 10.36
N CYS A 6 -5.88 -0.21 11.64
CA CYS A 6 -5.81 -1.20 12.71
C CYS A 6 -6.91 -2.25 12.55
N LYS A 7 -8.11 -1.83 12.17
CA LYS A 7 -9.24 -2.75 11.94
C LYS A 7 -8.99 -3.66 10.74
N ILE A 8 -8.38 -3.12 9.69
CA ILE A 8 -8.04 -3.91 8.49
C ILE A 8 -6.98 -4.95 8.82
N VAL A 9 -5.89 -4.56 9.50
CA VAL A 9 -4.81 -5.51 9.81
C VAL A 9 -5.22 -6.56 10.84
N ASN A 10 -6.25 -6.27 11.64
CA ASN A 10 -6.83 -7.23 12.59
C ASN A 10 -7.90 -8.12 11.95
N GLY A 11 -8.26 -7.89 10.70
CA GLY A 11 -9.28 -8.67 10.00
C GLY A 11 -10.72 -8.26 10.30
N GLU A 12 -10.93 -7.15 11.03
CA GLU A 12 -12.28 -6.68 11.36
C GLU A 12 -12.98 -6.05 10.17
N ILE A 13 -12.22 -5.47 9.24
CA ILE A 13 -12.73 -4.88 8.00
C ILE A 13 -12.09 -5.63 6.85
N PRO A 14 -12.87 -6.13 5.87
CA PRO A 14 -12.32 -6.83 4.72
C PRO A 14 -11.51 -5.89 3.83
N SER A 15 -10.49 -6.45 3.17
CA SER A 15 -9.63 -5.73 2.23
C SER A 15 -9.14 -6.68 1.16
N LYS A 16 -8.69 -6.12 0.02
CA LYS A 16 -8.09 -6.92 -1.05
C LYS A 16 -6.59 -7.05 -0.75
N LYS A 17 -6.24 -8.15 -0.12
CA LYS A 17 -4.89 -8.41 0.35
C LYS A 17 -4.00 -8.90 -0.77
N LEU A 18 -2.80 -8.31 -0.90
CA LEU A 18 -1.78 -8.71 -1.86
C LEU A 18 -0.62 -9.46 -1.20
N TYR A 19 -0.37 -9.17 0.07
CA TYR A 19 0.76 -9.75 0.81
C TYR A 19 0.51 -9.57 2.30
N GLU A 20 1.05 -10.48 3.10
CA GLU A 20 0.97 -10.36 4.55
C GLU A 20 2.11 -11.15 5.20
N ASP A 21 2.74 -10.56 6.21
CA ASP A 21 3.66 -11.27 7.11
C ASP A 21 3.34 -10.85 8.55
N ASP A 22 4.22 -11.18 9.49
CA ASP A 22 3.99 -10.87 10.91
C ASP A 22 3.99 -9.37 11.19
N ASN A 23 4.57 -8.56 10.32
CA ASN A 23 4.82 -7.14 10.56
C ASN A 23 3.95 -6.19 9.72
N VAL A 24 3.53 -6.61 8.54
CA VAL A 24 2.79 -5.75 7.62
C VAL A 24 1.68 -6.50 6.89
N ARG A 25 0.70 -5.74 6.42
CA ARG A 25 -0.28 -6.20 5.43
C ARG A 25 -0.25 -5.23 4.25
N VAL A 26 -0.26 -5.77 3.04
CA VAL A 26 -0.35 -4.97 1.81
C VAL A 26 -1.71 -5.18 1.20
N ILE A 27 -2.42 -4.09 0.95
CA ILE A 27 -3.78 -4.12 0.39
C ILE A 27 -3.89 -3.18 -0.80
N MET A 28 -4.91 -3.37 -1.61
CA MET A 28 -5.26 -2.40 -2.65
C MET A 28 -5.95 -1.19 -2.02
N ASP A 29 -5.62 0.00 -2.50
CA ASP A 29 -6.33 1.22 -2.11
C ASP A 29 -7.71 1.21 -2.78
N VAL A 30 -8.77 1.48 -2.00
CA VAL A 30 -10.16 1.49 -2.52
C VAL A 30 -10.47 2.78 -3.27
N TYR A 31 -9.61 3.79 -3.19
CA TYR A 31 -9.70 5.03 -3.96
C TYR A 31 -8.43 5.20 -4.81
N PRO A 32 -8.21 4.29 -5.77
CA PRO A 32 -6.92 4.25 -6.48
C PRO A 32 -6.71 5.47 -7.36
N LYS A 33 -5.47 5.98 -7.33
CA LYS A 33 -5.03 7.07 -8.22
C LYS A 33 -4.51 6.53 -9.54
N VAL A 34 -4.08 5.27 -9.54
CA VAL A 34 -3.59 4.55 -10.73
C VAL A 34 -3.95 3.08 -10.57
N ASP A 35 -3.86 2.33 -11.68
CA ASP A 35 -4.04 0.89 -11.62
C ASP A 35 -2.95 0.27 -10.75
N GLY A 36 -3.36 -0.58 -9.82
CA GLY A 36 -2.43 -1.24 -8.91
C GLY A 36 -2.02 -0.42 -7.70
N HIS A 37 -2.62 0.74 -7.48
CA HIS A 37 -2.36 1.55 -6.29
C HIS A 37 -2.59 0.72 -5.04
N SER A 38 -1.54 0.51 -4.26
CA SER A 38 -1.54 -0.36 -3.09
C SER A 38 -0.94 0.34 -1.89
N LEU A 39 -1.21 -0.20 -0.70
CA LEU A 39 -0.75 0.36 0.56
C LEU A 39 -0.02 -0.71 1.36
N ILE A 40 1.17 -0.38 1.86
CA ILE A 40 1.89 -1.21 2.82
C ILE A 40 1.59 -0.66 4.20
N ILE A 41 0.96 -1.46 5.04
CA ILE A 41 0.46 -1.03 6.35
C ILE A 41 1.12 -1.87 7.43
N PRO A 42 1.96 -1.26 8.31
CA PRO A 42 2.45 -1.97 9.50
C PRO A 42 1.28 -2.42 10.38
N LYS A 43 1.37 -3.63 10.91
CA LYS A 43 0.33 -4.15 11.81
C LYS A 43 0.30 -3.42 13.14
N LYS A 44 1.47 -3.01 13.63
CA LYS A 44 1.58 -2.18 14.82
C LYS A 44 1.08 -0.77 14.47
N HIS A 45 0.30 -0.17 15.36
CA HIS A 45 -0.14 1.21 15.16
C HIS A 45 1.04 2.17 15.37
N ILE A 46 1.46 2.79 14.30
CA ILE A 46 2.50 3.83 14.27
C ILE A 46 1.86 5.00 13.56
N THR A 47 1.83 6.18 14.18
CA THR A 47 1.05 7.30 13.66
C THR A 47 1.61 7.81 12.33
N ASP A 48 2.92 8.03 12.23
CA ASP A 48 3.53 8.63 11.05
C ASP A 48 5.02 8.26 10.94
N PHE A 49 5.67 8.81 9.89
CA PHE A 49 7.06 8.49 9.60
C PHE A 49 8.05 8.95 10.68
N THR A 50 7.64 9.89 11.53
CA THR A 50 8.54 10.37 12.60
C THR A 50 8.63 9.39 13.77
N GLU A 51 7.64 8.51 13.90
CA GLU A 51 7.54 7.55 15.01
C GLU A 51 7.97 6.14 14.62
N ILE A 52 8.00 5.81 13.33
CA ILE A 52 8.39 4.48 12.89
C ILE A 52 9.89 4.24 13.17
N SER A 53 10.23 3.05 13.71
CA SER A 53 11.61 2.71 13.98
C SER A 53 12.37 2.46 12.66
N ASP A 54 13.69 2.59 12.70
CA ASP A 54 14.54 2.32 11.55
C ASP A 54 14.40 0.87 11.07
N GLU A 55 14.28 -0.06 12.02
CA GLU A 55 14.08 -1.48 11.70
C GLU A 55 12.74 -1.71 10.97
N GLU A 56 11.67 -1.12 11.48
CA GLU A 56 10.37 -1.24 10.85
C GLU A 56 10.33 -0.56 9.48
N LEU A 57 10.98 0.60 9.36
CA LEU A 57 11.06 1.31 8.08
C LEU A 57 11.83 0.48 7.05
N ALA A 58 12.93 -0.16 7.45
CA ALA A 58 13.69 -1.06 6.59
C ALA A 58 12.83 -2.22 6.12
N ASN A 59 12.01 -2.80 7.00
CA ASN A 59 11.10 -3.88 6.64
C ASN A 59 10.04 -3.43 5.64
N VAL A 60 9.47 -2.24 5.83
CA VAL A 60 8.51 -1.66 4.88
C VAL A 60 9.14 -1.52 3.50
N ASN A 61 10.37 -1.01 3.43
CA ASN A 61 11.09 -0.86 2.16
C ASN A 61 11.40 -2.21 1.51
N LYS A 62 11.73 -3.21 2.30
CA LYS A 62 11.97 -4.58 1.80
C LYS A 62 10.70 -5.16 1.18
N VAL A 63 9.57 -4.99 1.84
CA VAL A 63 8.26 -5.44 1.33
C VAL A 63 7.88 -4.65 0.08
N ALA A 64 8.16 -3.33 0.06
CA ALA A 64 7.90 -2.49 -1.11
C ALA A 64 8.65 -3.00 -2.34
N LYS A 65 9.91 -3.41 -2.17
CA LYS A 65 10.70 -4.00 -3.25
C LYS A 65 10.07 -5.29 -3.74
N LEU A 66 9.74 -6.19 -2.83
CA LEU A 66 9.17 -7.49 -3.16
C LEU A 66 7.82 -7.36 -3.89
N VAL A 67 6.89 -6.65 -3.27
CA VAL A 67 5.53 -6.51 -3.78
C VAL A 67 5.50 -5.59 -5.00
N GLY A 68 6.26 -4.50 -4.95
CA GLY A 68 6.35 -3.55 -6.07
C GLY A 68 6.82 -4.21 -7.36
N LEU A 69 7.88 -5.02 -7.28
CA LEU A 69 8.37 -5.76 -8.44
C LEU A 69 7.33 -6.75 -8.98
N SER A 70 6.62 -7.43 -8.08
CA SER A 70 5.55 -8.35 -8.47
C SER A 70 4.41 -7.63 -9.18
N ILE A 71 3.94 -6.52 -8.63
CA ILE A 71 2.86 -5.73 -9.22
C ILE A 71 3.28 -5.21 -10.60
N MET A 72 4.48 -4.65 -10.70
CA MET A 72 4.99 -4.13 -11.97
C MET A 72 5.02 -5.21 -13.05
N LYS A 73 5.53 -6.39 -12.71
CA LYS A 73 5.62 -7.51 -13.64
C LYS A 73 4.24 -7.96 -14.10
N LYS A 74 3.32 -8.15 -13.17
CA LYS A 74 1.97 -8.65 -13.48
C LYS A 74 1.14 -7.64 -14.25
N LEU A 75 1.32 -6.37 -13.96
CA LEU A 75 0.56 -5.29 -14.59
C LEU A 75 1.21 -4.81 -15.90
N GLY A 76 2.46 -5.16 -16.14
CA GLY A 76 3.22 -4.65 -17.28
C GLY A 76 3.63 -3.20 -17.10
N ALA A 77 3.83 -2.75 -15.86
CA ALA A 77 4.20 -1.38 -15.57
C ALA A 77 5.70 -1.14 -15.78
N ASN A 78 6.05 0.08 -16.21
CA ASN A 78 7.43 0.46 -16.49
C ASN A 78 8.04 1.35 -15.41
N ALA A 79 7.23 1.86 -14.48
CA ALA A 79 7.69 2.77 -13.42
C ALA A 79 6.93 2.49 -12.13
N LEU A 80 7.54 2.92 -11.02
CA LEU A 80 6.91 2.81 -9.71
C LEU A 80 7.25 4.03 -8.88
N THR A 81 6.23 4.64 -8.29
CA THR A 81 6.40 5.68 -7.27
C THR A 81 6.07 5.10 -5.90
N LYS A 82 6.95 5.33 -4.94
CA LYS A 82 6.68 5.02 -3.54
C LYS A 82 6.48 6.34 -2.81
N ALA A 83 5.43 6.45 -2.01
CA ALA A 83 5.13 7.71 -1.33
C ALA A 83 4.64 7.47 0.09
N VAL A 84 5.12 8.33 1.00
CA VAL A 84 4.66 8.38 2.39
C VAL A 84 4.23 9.81 2.66
N ASN A 85 2.98 9.99 3.09
CA ASN A 85 2.46 11.31 3.42
C ASN A 85 2.64 11.58 4.91
N TYR A 86 2.84 12.85 5.24
CA TYR A 86 2.95 13.33 6.61
C TYR A 86 2.16 14.62 6.78
N GLY A 87 1.66 14.85 7.98
CA GLY A 87 0.96 16.08 8.31
C GLY A 87 -0.39 16.17 7.60
N ASP A 88 -0.67 17.33 7.01
CA ASP A 88 -1.97 17.60 6.42
C ASP A 88 -2.30 16.73 5.20
N SER A 89 -1.29 16.14 4.57
CA SER A 89 -1.50 15.24 3.43
C SER A 89 -1.72 13.78 3.84
N GLN A 90 -1.54 13.46 5.12
CA GLN A 90 -1.76 12.11 5.64
C GLN A 90 -3.22 11.93 6.04
N ALA A 91 -4.00 11.27 5.20
CA ALA A 91 -5.43 11.11 5.40
C ALA A 91 -5.76 10.18 6.58
N VAL A 92 -4.99 9.12 6.79
CA VAL A 92 -5.16 8.18 7.89
C VAL A 92 -3.93 8.24 8.79
N LYS A 93 -4.12 8.49 10.08
CA LYS A 93 -3.02 8.65 11.05
C LYS A 93 -2.54 7.30 11.58
N HIS A 94 -2.19 6.44 10.65
CA HIS A 94 -1.52 5.17 10.82
C HIS A 94 -0.54 5.07 9.65
N PHE A 95 0.74 4.92 9.94
CA PHE A 95 1.77 4.90 8.89
C PHE A 95 1.40 3.96 7.76
N HIS A 96 1.54 4.42 6.53
CA HIS A 96 1.36 3.57 5.35
C HIS A 96 2.16 4.13 4.18
N MET A 97 2.69 3.22 3.38
CA MET A 97 3.43 3.59 2.17
C MET A 97 2.58 3.23 0.95
N HIS A 98 2.42 4.22 0.06
CA HIS A 98 1.74 4.03 -1.22
C HIS A 98 2.71 3.42 -2.23
N LEU A 99 2.22 2.45 -2.99
CA LEU A 99 2.87 1.93 -4.19
C LEU A 99 2.00 2.36 -5.37
N LEU A 100 2.58 3.11 -6.30
CA LEU A 100 1.85 3.77 -7.39
C LEU A 100 2.52 3.42 -8.73
N PRO A 101 2.12 2.28 -9.36
CA PRO A 101 2.69 1.89 -10.66
C PRO A 101 2.35 2.89 -11.74
N ASP A 102 3.35 3.27 -12.55
CA ASP A 102 3.20 4.19 -13.69
C ASP A 102 2.57 5.55 -13.35
N TYR A 103 2.62 5.96 -12.09
CA TYR A 103 1.95 7.17 -11.60
C TYR A 103 2.36 8.44 -12.35
N THR A 104 3.63 8.55 -12.72
CA THR A 104 4.16 9.75 -13.37
C THR A 104 4.07 9.72 -14.89
N ILE A 105 3.66 8.59 -15.47
CA ILE A 105 3.70 8.41 -16.93
C ILE A 105 2.38 7.90 -17.52
N LYS A 106 1.38 7.56 -16.71
CA LYS A 106 0.16 6.94 -17.20
C LYS A 106 -1.01 7.26 -16.28
N GLU A 107 -2.17 7.48 -16.86
CA GLU A 107 -3.39 7.69 -16.08
C GLU A 107 -4.04 6.35 -15.72
N LYS A 108 -4.90 6.38 -14.72
CA LYS A 108 -5.71 5.23 -14.32
C LYS A 108 -6.62 4.81 -15.47
N SER A 109 -6.70 3.50 -15.74
CA SER A 109 -7.59 2.95 -16.76
C SER A 109 -9.04 2.89 -16.27
N ASP A 110 -9.94 2.45 -17.15
CA ASP A 110 -11.35 2.23 -16.81
C ASP A 110 -11.60 0.91 -16.08
N ARG A 111 -10.56 0.09 -15.88
CA ARG A 111 -10.70 -1.20 -15.21
C ARG A 111 -11.04 -0.98 -13.74
N SER A 112 -11.92 -1.83 -13.20
CA SER A 112 -12.33 -1.78 -11.81
C SER A 112 -11.20 -2.26 -10.87
N ILE A 113 -11.34 -1.96 -9.58
CA ILE A 113 -10.42 -2.47 -8.55
C ILE A 113 -10.40 -3.99 -8.58
N ASP A 114 -11.56 -4.63 -8.74
CA ASP A 114 -11.67 -6.09 -8.80
C ASP A 114 -10.91 -6.67 -9.99
N GLU A 115 -11.03 -6.05 -11.16
CA GLU A 115 -10.31 -6.47 -12.36
C GLU A 115 -8.79 -6.36 -12.17
N ILE A 116 -8.32 -5.25 -11.63
CA ILE A 116 -6.89 -5.06 -11.36
C ILE A 116 -6.41 -6.06 -10.30
N TYR A 117 -7.20 -6.27 -9.25
CA TYR A 117 -6.85 -7.25 -8.20
C TYR A 117 -6.63 -8.65 -8.78
N GLU A 118 -7.49 -9.08 -9.71
CA GLU A 118 -7.34 -10.39 -10.35
C GLU A 118 -6.04 -10.49 -11.15
N ILE A 119 -5.53 -9.36 -11.65
CA ILE A 119 -4.27 -9.34 -12.39
C ILE A 119 -3.05 -9.42 -11.43
N ILE A 120 -3.10 -8.71 -10.31
CA ILE A 120 -1.90 -8.51 -9.47
C ILE A 120 -1.89 -9.33 -8.17
N LYS A 121 -2.96 -10.00 -7.82
CA LYS A 121 -3.02 -10.83 -6.61
C LYS A 121 -2.06 -12.01 -6.62
#